data_e3edad6a00b7f573219db7a52c3e1fc7
#
_entry.id   e3edad6a00b7f573219db7a52c3e1fc7
#
_cell.length_a   1.000
_cell.length_b   1.000
_cell.length_c   1.000
_cell.angle_alpha   90.00
_cell.angle_beta   90.00
_cell.angle_gamma   90.00
#
_symmetry.space_group_name_H-M   'P 1'
#
loop_
_entity.id
_entity.type
_entity.pdbx_description
1 polymer ?
#
loop_
_entity_poly.entity_id
_entity_poly.type
_entity_poly.pdbx_seq_one_letter_code
_entity_poly.pdbx_strand_id
1 'polypeptide(L)'
;MDEIPVSVLVLDPDPRTLNFLAAYLSRYGHHVQTSLSAREGYIAALRDQPEVILFDPRLSDMPGVDFVRRLRGDRRTAATLCIALTANPEAGLISELMAAGCNEVLPKTPEVFEKLLTLLRPRAETPLSAARQGGLLVVFLSAKGGTGTSSLCANLAQNIAEANRELDVAVMDLVLPIGSIAPIVGYDENFSLAQAAAEAPETISREYLRQHLPLQENWRFRLLAGAADPESANALEASRIPALIRAARQAFDLTLIDLGRSLSRISLPVILESDLVALILSADLSTITLSRKVWDYLQTKGLQHQRVYPILNRVVGPEGLSKSDAERLLGLQIQATIPYMMGNMTLSNNQHLPVARHLPNDTAALMLDQVSRDILRLARQGRS
;
A
#
# COMPACT_ATOMS: atom_id res chain seq x y z
N MET A 1 29.88 -0.08 -6.73
CA MET A 1 28.50 -0.31 -6.27
C MET A 1 27.75 -0.72 -7.52
N ASP A 2 27.39 -2.00 -7.63
CA ASP A 2 26.69 -2.53 -8.79
C ASP A 2 25.27 -1.98 -8.79
N GLU A 3 25.01 -1.03 -9.71
CA GLU A 3 23.66 -0.51 -9.92
C GLU A 3 22.82 -1.61 -10.58
N ILE A 4 21.60 -1.84 -10.09
CA ILE A 4 20.67 -2.82 -10.69
C ILE A 4 20.29 -2.33 -12.08
N PRO A 5 20.48 -3.14 -13.14
CA PRO A 5 20.15 -2.72 -14.50
C PRO A 5 18.64 -2.49 -14.65
N VAL A 6 18.25 -1.35 -15.21
CA VAL A 6 16.87 -0.99 -15.57
C VAL A 6 16.67 -1.14 -17.05
N SER A 7 15.50 -1.65 -17.47
CA SER A 7 15.13 -1.68 -18.89
C SER A 7 14.55 -0.34 -19.32
N VAL A 8 15.22 0.32 -20.28
CA VAL A 8 14.87 1.67 -20.75
C VAL A 8 14.58 1.63 -22.24
N LEU A 9 13.43 2.16 -22.64
CA LEU A 9 13.12 2.43 -24.04
C LEU A 9 13.28 3.93 -24.31
N VAL A 10 14.14 4.28 -25.26
CA VAL A 10 14.42 5.68 -25.67
C VAL A 10 13.84 5.96 -27.03
N LEU A 11 13.01 7.00 -27.14
CA LEU A 11 12.44 7.48 -28.41
C LEU A 11 12.89 8.90 -28.69
N ASP A 12 13.55 9.11 -29.80
CA ASP A 12 13.96 10.42 -30.23
C ASP A 12 14.01 10.48 -31.76
N PRO A 13 13.48 11.53 -32.44
CA PRO A 13 13.54 11.65 -33.90
C PRO A 13 14.95 11.97 -34.42
N ASP A 14 15.86 12.46 -33.57
CA ASP A 14 17.25 12.69 -33.90
C ASP A 14 18.12 11.47 -33.57
N PRO A 15 18.70 10.79 -34.58
CA PRO A 15 19.55 9.63 -34.35
C PRO A 15 20.81 9.92 -33.51
N ARG A 16 21.31 11.17 -33.53
CA ARG A 16 22.49 11.56 -32.75
C ARG A 16 22.15 11.59 -31.24
N THR A 17 21.05 12.23 -30.91
CA THR A 17 20.53 12.26 -29.53
C THR A 17 20.20 10.85 -29.03
N LEU A 18 19.57 10.03 -29.87
CA LEU A 18 19.24 8.65 -29.57
C LEU A 18 20.47 7.81 -29.22
N ASN A 19 21.50 7.85 -30.12
CA ASN A 19 22.74 7.12 -29.92
C ASN A 19 23.52 7.60 -28.69
N PHE A 20 23.51 8.90 -28.42
CA PHE A 20 24.14 9.47 -27.25
C PHE A 20 23.46 8.99 -25.96
N LEU A 21 22.14 9.08 -25.88
CA LEU A 21 21.37 8.61 -24.72
C LEU A 21 21.55 7.09 -24.49
N ALA A 22 21.52 6.31 -25.56
CA ALA A 22 21.72 4.87 -25.47
C ALA A 22 23.12 4.52 -24.93
N ALA A 23 24.19 5.15 -25.51
CA ALA A 23 25.55 4.95 -25.05
C ALA A 23 25.75 5.41 -23.60
N TYR A 24 25.19 6.57 -23.25
CA TYR A 24 25.27 7.11 -21.89
C TYR A 24 24.64 6.18 -20.86
N LEU A 25 23.38 5.75 -21.07
CA LEU A 25 22.67 4.89 -20.14
C LEU A 25 23.27 3.47 -20.05
N SER A 26 23.72 2.92 -21.18
CA SER A 26 24.39 1.61 -21.20
C SER A 26 25.72 1.63 -20.42
N ARG A 27 26.42 2.76 -20.38
CA ARG A 27 27.65 2.92 -19.55
C ARG A 27 27.38 2.79 -18.05
N TYR A 28 26.15 3.11 -17.62
CA TYR A 28 25.70 2.95 -16.24
C TYR A 28 24.98 1.60 -16.00
N GLY A 29 25.12 0.65 -16.95
CA GLY A 29 24.63 -0.72 -16.77
C GLY A 29 23.16 -0.94 -17.15
N HIS A 30 22.45 0.07 -17.68
CA HIS A 30 21.04 -0.08 -18.06
C HIS A 30 20.89 -0.81 -19.41
N HIS A 31 19.79 -1.57 -19.55
CA HIS A 31 19.42 -2.21 -20.81
C HIS A 31 18.60 -1.24 -21.66
N VAL A 32 19.20 -0.74 -22.73
CA VAL A 32 18.60 0.32 -23.56
C VAL A 32 18.13 -0.21 -24.90
N GLN A 33 16.86 0.01 -25.20
CA GLN A 33 16.28 -0.13 -26.54
C GLN A 33 15.99 1.25 -27.09
N THR A 34 16.05 1.38 -28.41
CA THR A 34 15.87 2.66 -29.07
C THR A 34 14.84 2.60 -30.19
N SER A 35 14.12 3.70 -30.43
CA SER A 35 13.21 3.86 -31.56
C SER A 35 13.22 5.29 -32.07
N LEU A 36 13.10 5.48 -33.38
CA LEU A 36 13.03 6.79 -34.03
C LEU A 36 11.59 7.30 -34.17
N SER A 37 10.59 6.45 -33.91
CA SER A 37 9.17 6.75 -34.09
C SER A 37 8.30 6.35 -32.89
N ALA A 38 7.21 7.09 -32.68
CA ALA A 38 6.24 6.76 -31.62
C ALA A 38 5.54 5.43 -31.86
N ARG A 39 5.23 5.07 -33.11
CA ARG A 39 4.53 3.82 -33.45
C ARG A 39 5.39 2.60 -33.13
N GLU A 40 6.65 2.60 -33.57
CA GLU A 40 7.57 1.52 -33.28
C GLU A 40 7.86 1.44 -31.77
N GLY A 41 8.09 2.59 -31.14
CA GLY A 41 8.29 2.68 -29.70
C GLY A 41 7.09 2.16 -28.90
N TYR A 42 5.86 2.45 -29.34
CA TYR A 42 4.66 1.91 -28.71
C TYR A 42 4.58 0.39 -28.83
N ILE A 43 4.88 -0.18 -30.02
CA ILE A 43 4.92 -1.63 -30.21
C ILE A 43 6.00 -2.28 -29.34
N ALA A 44 7.20 -1.69 -29.29
CA ALA A 44 8.26 -2.14 -28.42
C ALA A 44 7.85 -2.08 -26.94
N ALA A 45 7.21 -0.99 -26.49
CA ALA A 45 6.72 -0.84 -25.13
C ALA A 45 5.70 -1.91 -24.76
N LEU A 46 4.80 -2.29 -25.66
CA LEU A 46 3.81 -3.36 -25.44
C LEU A 46 4.42 -4.75 -25.39
N ARG A 47 5.45 -5.01 -26.21
CA ARG A 47 6.12 -6.31 -26.31
C ARG A 47 7.08 -6.54 -25.16
N ASP A 48 7.95 -5.56 -24.89
CA ASP A 48 9.10 -5.72 -23.99
C ASP A 48 8.86 -5.17 -22.58
N GLN A 49 7.77 -4.41 -22.40
CA GLN A 49 7.31 -3.83 -21.13
C GLN A 49 8.46 -3.16 -20.33
N PRO A 50 9.15 -2.16 -20.93
CA PRO A 50 10.26 -1.50 -20.27
C PRO A 50 9.81 -0.82 -18.97
N GLU A 51 10.71 -0.75 -17.99
CA GLU A 51 10.45 -0.09 -16.70
C GLU A 51 10.37 1.43 -16.89
N VAL A 52 11.13 1.96 -17.85
CA VAL A 52 11.19 3.40 -18.14
C VAL A 52 11.10 3.66 -19.65
N ILE A 53 10.32 4.66 -20.02
CA ILE A 53 10.26 5.21 -21.38
C ILE A 53 10.73 6.65 -21.34
N LEU A 54 11.82 6.93 -22.06
CA LEU A 54 12.31 8.29 -22.32
C LEU A 54 11.92 8.69 -23.74
N PHE A 55 11.29 9.84 -23.94
CA PHE A 55 10.84 10.22 -25.28
C PHE A 55 10.93 11.73 -25.53
N ASP A 56 11.25 12.11 -26.75
CA ASP A 56 11.06 13.49 -27.22
C ASP A 56 9.58 13.69 -27.58
N PRO A 57 8.89 14.70 -27.04
CA PRO A 57 7.48 14.93 -27.38
C PRO A 57 7.22 15.34 -28.83
N ARG A 58 8.27 15.69 -29.60
CA ARG A 58 8.20 16.08 -31.02
C ARG A 58 8.49 14.91 -31.95
N LEU A 59 7.99 13.71 -31.65
CA LEU A 59 8.05 12.58 -32.56
C LEU A 59 7.27 12.89 -33.85
N SER A 60 7.83 12.49 -35.00
CA SER A 60 7.31 12.91 -36.33
C SER A 60 5.98 12.25 -36.73
N ASP A 61 5.69 11.08 -36.19
CA ASP A 61 4.57 10.21 -36.57
C ASP A 61 3.39 10.24 -35.60
N MET A 62 3.57 10.84 -34.39
CA MET A 62 2.53 10.99 -33.37
C MET A 62 2.91 12.09 -32.37
N PRO A 63 1.98 12.98 -31.99
CA PRO A 63 2.21 13.93 -30.90
C PRO A 63 2.54 13.22 -29.60
N GLY A 64 3.52 13.73 -28.84
CA GLY A 64 3.94 13.12 -27.56
C GLY A 64 2.82 12.96 -26.54
N VAL A 65 1.88 13.91 -26.50
CA VAL A 65 0.67 13.85 -25.66
C VAL A 65 -0.19 12.62 -25.98
N ASP A 66 -0.39 12.34 -27.28
CA ASP A 66 -1.18 11.17 -27.71
C ASP A 66 -0.41 9.86 -27.49
N PHE A 67 0.89 9.89 -27.62
CA PHE A 67 1.74 8.76 -27.26
C PHE A 67 1.58 8.39 -25.78
N VAL A 68 1.66 9.37 -24.87
CA VAL A 68 1.46 9.15 -23.43
C VAL A 68 0.05 8.65 -23.15
N ARG A 69 -0.99 9.24 -23.74
CA ARG A 69 -2.38 8.78 -23.57
C ARG A 69 -2.56 7.31 -23.97
N ARG A 70 -1.94 6.89 -25.07
CA ARG A 70 -1.98 5.48 -25.53
C ARG A 70 -1.28 4.56 -24.54
N LEU A 71 -0.11 4.93 -24.02
CA LEU A 71 0.60 4.17 -22.99
C LEU A 71 -0.26 4.03 -21.73
N ARG A 72 -0.94 5.09 -21.29
CA ARG A 72 -1.81 5.06 -20.11
C ARG A 72 -3.12 4.31 -20.33
N GLY A 73 -3.57 4.19 -21.57
CA GLY A 73 -4.76 3.43 -21.97
C GLY A 73 -4.54 1.90 -22.02
N ASP A 74 -3.33 1.41 -22.12
CA ASP A 74 -3.02 -0.03 -22.18
C ASP A 74 -2.50 -0.52 -20.82
N ARG A 75 -3.11 -1.61 -20.29
CA ARG A 75 -2.77 -2.17 -18.97
C ARG A 75 -1.29 -2.59 -18.84
N ARG A 76 -0.65 -2.96 -19.94
CA ARG A 76 0.76 -3.42 -19.96
C ARG A 76 1.75 -2.28 -19.75
N THR A 77 1.39 -1.07 -20.16
CA THR A 77 2.26 0.11 -20.13
C THR A 77 1.75 1.23 -19.23
N ALA A 78 0.54 1.09 -18.66
CA ALA A 78 -0.08 2.12 -17.82
C ALA A 78 0.74 2.53 -16.60
N ALA A 79 1.55 1.60 -16.04
CA ALA A 79 2.40 1.84 -14.87
C ALA A 79 3.85 2.20 -15.23
N THR A 80 4.26 2.09 -16.50
CA THR A 80 5.62 2.39 -16.94
C THR A 80 5.99 3.84 -16.64
N LEU A 81 7.18 4.08 -16.10
CA LEU A 81 7.69 5.44 -15.86
C LEU A 81 7.94 6.13 -17.20
N CYS A 82 7.23 7.21 -17.46
CA CYS A 82 7.25 7.93 -18.73
C CYS A 82 7.82 9.33 -18.51
N ILE A 83 9.00 9.61 -19.09
CA ILE A 83 9.73 10.87 -18.95
C ILE A 83 9.90 11.50 -20.31
N ALA A 84 9.43 12.72 -20.49
CA ALA A 84 9.64 13.49 -21.69
C ALA A 84 10.96 14.28 -21.62
N LEU A 85 11.78 14.20 -22.68
CA LEU A 85 13.00 14.97 -22.86
C LEU A 85 12.80 15.96 -24.00
N THR A 86 12.76 17.25 -23.72
CA THR A 86 12.51 18.29 -24.73
C THR A 86 13.59 19.35 -24.76
N ALA A 87 13.98 19.80 -25.99
CA ALA A 87 14.89 20.92 -26.14
C ALA A 87 14.21 22.28 -25.86
N ASN A 88 12.87 22.32 -25.89
CA ASN A 88 12.10 23.55 -25.69
C ASN A 88 10.94 23.30 -24.69
N PRO A 89 11.18 23.46 -23.38
CA PRO A 89 10.20 23.20 -22.33
C PRO A 89 9.20 24.35 -22.20
N GLU A 90 8.26 24.47 -23.12
CA GLU A 90 7.15 25.44 -23.04
C GLU A 90 6.14 25.02 -21.97
N ALA A 91 5.64 25.99 -21.17
CA ALA A 91 4.72 25.74 -20.07
C ALA A 91 3.43 25.03 -20.52
N GLY A 92 2.91 25.36 -21.71
CA GLY A 92 1.75 24.70 -22.33
C GLY A 92 1.99 23.22 -22.59
N LEU A 93 3.10 22.88 -23.25
CA LEU A 93 3.49 21.50 -23.54
C LEU A 93 3.71 20.68 -22.28
N ILE A 94 4.35 21.26 -21.27
CA ILE A 94 4.57 20.61 -19.97
C ILE A 94 3.22 20.27 -19.33
N SER A 95 2.29 21.23 -19.28
CA SER A 95 0.95 21.03 -18.70
C SER A 95 0.16 19.94 -19.43
N GLU A 96 0.19 19.92 -20.77
CA GLU A 96 -0.51 18.92 -21.58
C GLU A 96 0.08 17.52 -21.39
N LEU A 97 1.39 17.37 -21.36
CA LEU A 97 2.06 16.09 -21.11
C LEU A 97 1.79 15.54 -19.72
N MET A 98 1.84 16.40 -18.69
CA MET A 98 1.51 16.02 -17.32
C MET A 98 0.03 15.61 -17.19
N ALA A 99 -0.89 16.35 -17.81
CA ALA A 99 -2.30 16.02 -17.85
C ALA A 99 -2.59 14.70 -18.60
N ALA A 100 -1.77 14.36 -19.61
CA ALA A 100 -1.84 13.08 -20.32
C ALA A 100 -1.32 11.89 -19.48
N GLY A 101 -0.64 12.16 -18.35
CA GLY A 101 -0.09 11.15 -17.47
C GLY A 101 1.42 10.91 -17.62
N CYS A 102 2.17 11.84 -18.23
CA CYS A 102 3.62 11.85 -18.18
C CYS A 102 4.08 12.04 -16.73
N ASN A 103 5.14 11.35 -16.31
CA ASN A 103 5.61 11.41 -14.92
C ASN A 103 6.55 12.60 -14.69
N GLU A 104 7.33 13.00 -15.69
CA GLU A 104 8.27 14.08 -15.60
C GLU A 104 8.53 14.67 -17.00
N VAL A 105 8.81 15.98 -17.08
CA VAL A 105 9.23 16.65 -18.32
C VAL A 105 10.53 17.38 -18.04
N LEU A 106 11.59 17.03 -18.75
CA LEU A 106 12.93 17.51 -18.51
C LEU A 106 13.50 18.22 -19.76
N PRO A 107 14.29 19.29 -19.58
CA PRO A 107 14.99 19.92 -20.69
C PRO A 107 16.15 19.03 -21.18
N LYS A 108 16.45 19.03 -22.49
CA LYS A 108 17.63 18.34 -23.04
C LYS A 108 18.90 19.16 -22.80
N THR A 109 19.35 19.27 -21.55
CA THR A 109 20.58 19.97 -21.15
C THR A 109 21.56 19.01 -20.48
N PRO A 110 22.86 19.28 -20.45
CA PRO A 110 23.86 18.42 -19.84
C PRO A 110 23.58 18.14 -18.35
N GLU A 111 23.05 19.12 -17.61
CA GLU A 111 22.76 19.02 -16.18
C GLU A 111 21.61 18.02 -15.87
N VAL A 112 20.76 17.78 -16.86
CA VAL A 112 19.64 16.85 -16.73
C VAL A 112 20.09 15.39 -16.63
N PHE A 113 21.27 15.05 -17.15
CA PHE A 113 21.73 13.66 -17.12
C PHE A 113 21.96 13.13 -15.71
N GLU A 114 22.44 13.96 -14.78
CA GLU A 114 22.54 13.56 -13.37
C GLU A 114 21.14 13.35 -12.73
N LYS A 115 20.20 14.26 -13.05
CA LYS A 115 18.79 14.11 -12.61
C LYS A 115 18.16 12.88 -13.25
N LEU A 116 18.45 12.63 -14.54
CA LEU A 116 17.96 11.45 -15.24
C LEU A 116 18.48 10.16 -14.61
N LEU A 117 19.78 10.06 -14.31
CA LEU A 117 20.33 8.91 -13.58
C LEU A 117 19.72 8.75 -12.20
N THR A 118 19.37 9.84 -11.51
CA THR A 118 18.68 9.79 -10.22
C THR A 118 17.25 9.27 -10.38
N LEU A 119 16.57 9.61 -11.47
CA LEU A 119 15.21 9.12 -11.79
C LEU A 119 15.23 7.69 -12.35
N LEU A 120 16.29 7.32 -13.07
CA LEU A 120 16.54 5.99 -13.63
C LEU A 120 17.23 5.07 -12.63
N ARG A 121 17.86 5.64 -11.61
CA ARG A 121 18.15 4.76 -10.46
C ARG A 121 16.87 4.04 -10.24
N PRO A 122 16.84 2.69 -10.30
CA PRO A 122 15.64 1.97 -9.98
C PRO A 122 15.11 2.72 -8.81
N ARG A 123 13.91 3.33 -8.92
CA ARG A 123 13.19 3.85 -7.77
C ARG A 123 13.31 2.67 -6.88
N ALA A 124 14.30 2.72 -6.02
CA ALA A 124 14.75 1.52 -5.37
C ALA A 124 13.45 0.98 -4.88
N GLU A 125 12.97 -0.11 -5.51
CA GLU A 125 12.21 -1.00 -4.71
C GLU A 125 13.05 -0.97 -3.48
N THR A 126 12.65 -0.11 -2.56
CA THR A 126 13.41 0.16 -1.30
C THR A 126 13.63 -1.25 -0.86
N PRO A 127 14.90 -1.78 -0.96
CA PRO A 127 15.05 -3.22 -1.02
C PRO A 127 14.15 -3.71 0.05
N LEU A 128 13.22 -4.63 -0.25
CA LEU A 128 12.15 -5.02 0.69
C LEU A 128 12.69 -5.14 2.12
N SER A 129 14.01 -5.41 2.24
CA SER A 129 14.78 -5.37 3.46
C SER A 129 15.04 -3.97 4.05
N ALA A 130 15.27 -2.93 3.25
CA ALA A 130 15.52 -1.58 3.78
C ALA A 130 14.21 -0.84 4.12
N ALA A 131 13.13 -1.05 3.35
CA ALA A 131 11.79 -0.59 3.70
C ALA A 131 11.25 -1.28 4.96
N ARG A 132 11.76 -2.47 5.29
CA ARG A 132 11.40 -3.24 6.49
C ARG A 132 12.31 -2.98 7.70
N GLN A 133 13.26 -2.04 7.65
CA GLN A 133 14.00 -1.60 8.83
C GLN A 133 13.08 -0.82 9.76
N GLY A 134 13.10 -1.15 11.06
CA GLY A 134 12.24 -0.53 12.08
C GLY A 134 11.22 -1.50 12.66
N GLY A 135 10.08 -1.04 13.14
CA GLY A 135 9.01 -1.85 13.70
C GLY A 135 8.27 -2.72 12.68
N LEU A 136 7.52 -3.68 13.16
CA LEU A 136 6.68 -4.56 12.35
C LEU A 136 5.45 -3.81 11.82
N LEU A 137 4.98 -4.22 10.65
CA LEU A 137 3.80 -3.66 10.00
C LEU A 137 2.82 -4.78 9.64
N VAL A 138 1.62 -4.75 10.22
CA VAL A 138 0.57 -5.72 9.96
C VAL A 138 -0.65 -5.01 9.38
N VAL A 139 -1.08 -5.43 8.20
CA VAL A 139 -2.25 -4.86 7.52
C VAL A 139 -3.48 -5.72 7.75
N PHE A 140 -4.60 -5.08 8.04
CA PHE A 140 -5.92 -5.69 8.10
C PHE A 140 -6.72 -5.30 6.87
N LEU A 141 -7.17 -6.30 6.12
CA LEU A 141 -7.86 -6.14 4.84
C LEU A 141 -9.05 -7.09 4.76
N SER A 142 -10.13 -6.64 4.14
CA SER A 142 -11.22 -7.51 3.73
C SER A 142 -11.70 -7.16 2.32
N ALA A 143 -12.31 -8.10 1.62
CA ALA A 143 -12.88 -7.86 0.31
C ALA A 143 -14.29 -7.25 0.36
N LYS A 144 -14.94 -7.27 1.54
CA LYS A 144 -16.33 -6.83 1.73
C LYS A 144 -16.47 -6.09 3.04
N GLY A 145 -17.35 -5.09 3.06
CA GLY A 145 -17.70 -4.38 4.30
C GLY A 145 -18.49 -5.26 5.27
N GLY A 146 -18.44 -4.91 6.56
CA GLY A 146 -19.20 -5.63 7.61
C GLY A 146 -18.57 -6.92 8.12
N THR A 147 -17.37 -7.30 7.67
CA THR A 147 -16.64 -8.49 8.13
C THR A 147 -16.06 -8.37 9.53
N GLY A 148 -16.07 -7.17 10.14
CA GLY A 148 -15.50 -6.90 11.47
C GLY A 148 -14.01 -6.58 11.47
N THR A 149 -13.44 -6.17 10.33
CA THR A 149 -12.02 -5.87 10.14
C THR A 149 -11.50 -4.87 11.17
N SER A 150 -12.14 -3.71 11.33
CA SER A 150 -11.73 -2.65 12.26
C SER A 150 -11.81 -3.09 13.72
N SER A 151 -12.91 -3.77 14.10
CA SER A 151 -13.06 -4.30 15.46
C SER A 151 -12.00 -5.34 15.79
N LEU A 152 -11.66 -6.22 14.83
CA LEU A 152 -10.58 -7.19 15.00
C LEU A 152 -9.21 -6.50 15.07
N CYS A 153 -8.94 -5.52 14.21
CA CYS A 153 -7.69 -4.76 14.23
C CYS A 153 -7.45 -4.14 15.61
N ALA A 154 -8.43 -3.40 16.17
CA ALA A 154 -8.32 -2.77 17.48
C ALA A 154 -8.13 -3.80 18.60
N ASN A 155 -8.97 -4.86 18.65
CA ASN A 155 -8.89 -5.86 19.71
C ASN A 155 -7.61 -6.70 19.67
N LEU A 156 -7.12 -7.05 18.47
CA LEU A 156 -5.86 -7.78 18.32
C LEU A 156 -4.65 -6.91 18.68
N ALA A 157 -4.66 -5.61 18.31
CA ALA A 157 -3.65 -4.65 18.75
C ALA A 157 -3.61 -4.55 20.28
N GLN A 158 -4.76 -4.45 20.92
CA GLN A 158 -4.88 -4.44 22.39
C GLN A 158 -4.30 -5.70 23.03
N ASN A 159 -4.68 -6.89 22.52
CA ASN A 159 -4.20 -8.15 23.09
C ASN A 159 -2.68 -8.30 22.94
N ILE A 160 -2.11 -7.88 21.78
CA ILE A 160 -0.66 -7.89 21.59
C ILE A 160 0.02 -6.93 22.58
N ALA A 161 -0.48 -5.70 22.72
CA ALA A 161 0.10 -4.70 23.60
C ALA A 161 -0.03 -5.06 25.09
N GLU A 162 -1.12 -5.70 25.51
CA GLU A 162 -1.30 -6.16 26.89
C GLU A 162 -0.39 -7.34 27.25
N ALA A 163 -0.22 -8.28 26.30
CA ALA A 163 0.63 -9.45 26.50
C ALA A 163 2.14 -9.13 26.40
N ASN A 164 2.51 -8.02 25.73
CA ASN A 164 3.91 -7.61 25.49
C ASN A 164 4.07 -6.14 25.87
N ARG A 165 4.10 -5.88 27.16
CA ARG A 165 4.08 -4.50 27.73
C ARG A 165 5.30 -3.66 27.41
N GLU A 166 6.36 -4.29 26.93
CA GLU A 166 7.58 -3.66 26.44
C GLU A 166 7.45 -3.09 25.04
N LEU A 167 6.45 -3.57 24.25
CA LEU A 167 6.24 -3.09 22.89
C LEU A 167 5.43 -1.80 22.85
N ASP A 168 5.94 -0.81 22.10
CA ASP A 168 5.17 0.38 21.73
C ASP A 168 4.32 0.06 20.49
N VAL A 169 3.01 -0.13 20.67
CA VAL A 169 2.08 -0.55 19.64
C VAL A 169 1.25 0.64 19.15
N ALA A 170 1.14 0.78 17.82
CA ALA A 170 0.27 1.76 17.19
C ALA A 170 -0.78 1.10 16.29
N VAL A 171 -1.92 1.76 16.15
CA VAL A 171 -2.97 1.46 15.17
C VAL A 171 -3.10 2.67 14.24
N MET A 172 -3.13 2.44 12.94
CA MET A 172 -3.39 3.46 11.93
C MET A 172 -4.66 3.09 11.15
N ASP A 173 -5.63 3.96 11.18
CA ASP A 173 -6.90 3.78 10.46
C ASP A 173 -6.81 4.46 9.08
N LEU A 174 -6.67 3.66 8.03
CA LEU A 174 -6.66 4.09 6.64
C LEU A 174 -7.97 3.73 5.91
N VAL A 175 -9.06 3.52 6.65
CA VAL A 175 -10.39 3.29 6.07
C VAL A 175 -10.93 4.60 5.50
N LEU A 176 -11.28 4.60 4.23
CA LEU A 176 -11.81 5.75 3.52
C LEU A 176 -13.24 5.49 3.03
N PRO A 177 -14.08 6.52 2.95
CA PRO A 177 -13.82 7.95 3.21
C PRO A 177 -13.92 8.37 4.68
N ILE A 178 -14.38 7.52 5.59
CA ILE A 178 -14.54 7.81 7.02
C ILE A 178 -13.86 6.70 7.82
N GLY A 179 -13.04 7.09 8.80
CA GLY A 179 -12.36 6.16 9.70
C GLY A 179 -13.32 5.33 10.55
N SER A 180 -12.89 4.15 10.94
CA SER A 180 -13.72 3.17 11.64
C SER A 180 -13.24 2.85 13.06
N ILE A 181 -11.98 3.14 13.40
CA ILE A 181 -11.38 2.77 14.70
C ILE A 181 -11.76 3.77 15.81
N ALA A 182 -11.75 5.09 15.49
CA ALA A 182 -12.04 6.13 16.48
C ALA A 182 -13.34 5.89 17.26
N PRO A 183 -14.51 5.62 16.64
CA PRO A 183 -15.73 5.34 17.38
C PRO A 183 -15.71 4.03 18.17
N ILE A 184 -14.86 3.06 17.81
CA ILE A 184 -14.69 1.81 18.56
C ILE A 184 -13.97 2.06 19.88
N VAL A 185 -12.95 2.91 19.86
CA VAL A 185 -12.09 3.15 21.02
C VAL A 185 -12.52 4.34 21.88
N GLY A 186 -13.52 5.12 21.43
CA GLY A 186 -13.97 6.34 22.10
C GLY A 186 -13.01 7.51 21.93
N TYR A 187 -12.44 7.68 20.75
CA TYR A 187 -11.51 8.75 20.44
C TYR A 187 -12.23 9.94 19.81
N ASP A 188 -12.21 11.07 20.48
CA ASP A 188 -12.88 12.33 20.07
C ASP A 188 -11.89 13.47 19.72
N GLU A 189 -10.58 13.22 19.71
CA GLU A 189 -9.57 14.23 19.44
C GLU A 189 -9.43 14.56 17.94
N ASN A 190 -8.94 15.78 17.65
CA ASN A 190 -8.91 16.35 16.31
C ASN A 190 -7.71 15.92 15.45
N PHE A 191 -6.85 14.99 15.89
CA PHE A 191 -5.71 14.53 15.11
C PHE A 191 -6.02 13.24 14.36
N SER A 192 -6.00 13.31 13.05
CA SER A 192 -6.38 12.22 12.16
C SER A 192 -5.39 12.04 11.01
N LEU A 193 -5.60 11.01 10.22
CA LEU A 193 -4.86 10.74 8.99
C LEU A 193 -4.83 11.96 8.05
N ALA A 194 -5.92 12.73 7.97
CA ALA A 194 -6.00 13.91 7.11
C ALA A 194 -5.03 15.00 7.56
N GLN A 195 -4.98 15.31 8.87
CA GLN A 195 -4.02 16.27 9.41
C GLN A 195 -2.57 15.77 9.25
N ALA A 196 -2.30 14.49 9.55
CA ALA A 196 -0.97 13.94 9.39
C ALA A 196 -0.49 13.94 7.93
N ALA A 197 -1.39 13.69 6.97
CA ALA A 197 -1.08 13.71 5.55
C ALA A 197 -1.05 15.12 4.93
N ALA A 198 -1.51 16.15 5.62
CA ALA A 198 -1.37 17.55 5.20
C ALA A 198 0.06 18.07 5.41
N GLU A 199 0.84 17.44 6.30
CA GLU A 199 2.21 17.83 6.59
C GLU A 199 3.18 17.52 5.44
N ALA A 200 4.25 18.29 5.34
CA ALA A 200 5.33 18.01 4.40
C ALA A 200 6.02 16.66 4.77
N PRO A 201 6.47 15.86 3.79
CA PRO A 201 7.10 14.55 4.07
C PRO A 201 8.29 14.63 5.03
N GLU A 202 9.02 15.75 5.00
CA GLU A 202 10.20 16.00 5.84
C GLU A 202 9.82 16.24 7.31
N THR A 203 8.61 16.74 7.57
CA THR A 203 8.06 16.96 8.92
C THR A 203 7.61 15.64 9.54
N ILE A 204 7.13 14.69 8.73
CA ILE A 204 6.61 13.41 9.17
C ILE A 204 7.77 12.53 9.63
N SER A 205 8.12 12.65 10.91
CA SER A 205 9.22 11.92 11.55
C SER A 205 8.72 10.99 12.66
N ARG A 206 9.63 10.19 13.22
CA ARG A 206 9.39 9.40 14.42
C ARG A 206 8.87 10.26 15.58
N GLU A 207 9.54 11.38 15.82
CA GLU A 207 9.22 12.32 16.91
C GLU A 207 7.85 12.93 16.71
N TYR A 208 7.54 13.34 15.46
CA TYR A 208 6.24 13.85 15.08
C TYR A 208 5.11 12.87 15.43
N LEU A 209 5.21 11.60 15.01
CA LEU A 209 4.16 10.60 15.31
C LEU A 209 4.06 10.33 16.81
N ARG A 210 5.18 10.21 17.52
CA ARG A 210 5.16 9.98 18.98
C ARG A 210 4.50 11.12 19.75
N GLN A 211 4.67 12.35 19.28
CA GLN A 211 4.08 13.54 19.90
C GLN A 211 2.58 13.64 19.63
N HIS A 212 2.13 13.27 18.43
CA HIS A 212 0.74 13.52 18.00
C HIS A 212 -0.18 12.31 18.16
N LEU A 213 0.34 11.09 18.29
CA LEU A 213 -0.49 9.91 18.49
C LEU A 213 -0.69 9.64 19.99
N PRO A 214 -1.89 9.89 20.54
CA PRO A 214 -2.18 9.66 21.94
C PRO A 214 -2.29 8.17 22.25
N LEU A 215 -1.91 7.79 23.46
CA LEU A 215 -2.25 6.49 24.02
C LEU A 215 -3.72 6.51 24.43
N GLN A 216 -4.47 5.50 24.00
CA GLN A 216 -5.91 5.44 24.28
C GLN A 216 -6.19 5.04 25.72
N GLU A 217 -7.19 5.65 26.36
CA GLU A 217 -7.46 5.50 27.80
C GLU A 217 -7.71 4.03 28.20
N ASN A 218 -8.60 3.34 27.47
CA ASN A 218 -8.96 1.95 27.77
C ASN A 218 -8.15 0.93 26.98
N TRP A 219 -7.27 1.39 26.09
CA TRP A 219 -6.52 0.59 25.13
C TRP A 219 -5.02 0.87 25.27
N ARG A 220 -4.21 -0.15 25.10
CA ARG A 220 -2.75 -0.03 25.26
C ARG A 220 -2.02 0.23 23.94
N PHE A 221 -2.63 0.94 23.02
CA PHE A 221 -1.99 1.32 21.76
C PHE A 221 -2.19 2.81 21.48
N ARG A 222 -1.32 3.36 20.64
CA ARG A 222 -1.44 4.71 20.10
C ARG A 222 -2.29 4.68 18.85
N LEU A 223 -3.11 5.71 18.63
CA LEU A 223 -4.02 5.74 17.49
C LEU A 223 -3.73 6.92 16.56
N LEU A 224 -3.50 6.63 15.27
CA LEU A 224 -3.76 7.57 14.18
C LEU A 224 -5.17 7.29 13.66
N ALA A 225 -6.12 8.13 14.05
CA ALA A 225 -7.50 8.01 13.62
C ALA A 225 -7.63 8.24 12.09
N GLY A 226 -8.62 7.63 11.45
CA GLY A 226 -8.94 7.84 10.05
C GLY A 226 -9.51 9.24 9.78
N ALA A 227 -9.86 9.51 8.52
CA ALA A 227 -10.52 10.76 8.17
C ALA A 227 -11.87 10.87 8.90
N ALA A 228 -12.17 12.07 9.42
CA ALA A 228 -13.39 12.32 10.18
C ALA A 228 -14.63 12.44 9.28
N ASP A 229 -14.43 12.86 8.02
CA ASP A 229 -15.47 13.14 7.04
C ASP A 229 -14.95 12.92 5.60
N PRO A 230 -15.85 12.82 4.60
CA PRO A 230 -15.46 12.59 3.21
C PRO A 230 -14.66 13.74 2.58
N GLU A 231 -14.86 14.98 3.01
CA GLU A 231 -14.14 16.15 2.51
C GLU A 231 -12.66 16.09 2.89
N SER A 232 -12.36 15.80 4.15
CA SER A 232 -11.00 15.61 4.65
C SER A 232 -10.31 14.40 4.01
N ALA A 233 -11.07 13.33 3.74
CA ALA A 233 -10.56 12.17 3.02
C ALA A 233 -10.22 12.48 1.55
N ASN A 234 -11.03 13.30 0.87
CA ASN A 234 -10.78 13.72 -0.52
C ASN A 234 -9.57 14.65 -0.64
N ALA A 235 -9.30 15.45 0.39
CA ALA A 235 -8.13 16.33 0.47
C ALA A 235 -6.82 15.57 0.74
N LEU A 236 -6.89 14.28 1.08
CA LEU A 236 -5.74 13.47 1.45
C LEU A 236 -4.80 13.23 0.26
N GLU A 237 -3.58 13.68 0.39
CA GLU A 237 -2.54 13.43 -0.61
C GLU A 237 -1.97 12.02 -0.47
N ALA A 238 -2.35 11.13 -1.39
CA ALA A 238 -1.89 9.73 -1.42
C ALA A 238 -0.35 9.58 -1.42
N SER A 239 0.36 10.56 -1.99
CA SER A 239 1.83 10.62 -2.01
C SER A 239 2.47 10.74 -0.61
N ARG A 240 1.73 11.15 0.40
CA ARG A 240 2.19 11.30 1.80
C ARG A 240 2.17 9.97 2.57
N ILE A 241 1.33 9.03 2.17
CA ILE A 241 1.16 7.76 2.89
C ILE A 241 2.47 6.97 3.05
N PRO A 242 3.35 6.84 2.04
CA PRO A 242 4.63 6.17 2.23
C PRO A 242 5.53 6.81 3.30
N ALA A 243 5.49 8.16 3.44
CA ALA A 243 6.24 8.85 4.50
C ALA A 243 5.68 8.52 5.89
N LEU A 244 4.36 8.53 6.05
CA LEU A 244 3.69 8.12 7.29
C LEU A 244 4.03 6.67 7.68
N ILE A 245 4.01 5.74 6.74
CA ILE A 245 4.34 4.34 6.99
C ILE A 245 5.80 4.17 7.43
N ARG A 246 6.74 4.86 6.76
CA ARG A 246 8.16 4.84 7.17
C ARG A 246 8.36 5.43 8.57
N ALA A 247 7.73 6.57 8.85
CA ALA A 247 7.79 7.19 10.17
C ALA A 247 7.20 6.28 11.27
N ALA A 248 6.07 5.60 10.98
CA ALA A 248 5.46 4.65 11.89
C ALA A 248 6.39 3.46 12.20
N ARG A 249 7.05 2.88 11.19
CA ARG A 249 8.06 1.83 11.40
C ARG A 249 9.24 2.28 12.27
N GLN A 250 9.61 3.55 12.20
CA GLN A 250 10.70 4.11 13.03
C GLN A 250 10.22 4.47 14.44
N ALA A 251 8.95 4.83 14.58
CA ALA A 251 8.37 5.30 15.82
C ALA A 251 7.95 4.18 16.78
N PHE A 252 7.43 3.07 16.25
CA PHE A 252 6.76 2.02 17.02
C PHE A 252 7.36 0.65 16.74
N ASP A 253 7.27 -0.26 17.71
CA ASP A 253 7.75 -1.65 17.57
C ASP A 253 6.81 -2.48 16.70
N LEU A 254 5.51 -2.14 16.72
CA LEU A 254 4.48 -2.77 15.91
C LEU A 254 3.41 -1.75 15.52
N THR A 255 3.07 -1.69 14.24
CA THR A 255 1.96 -0.90 13.74
C THR A 255 0.95 -1.82 13.05
N LEU A 256 -0.31 -1.78 13.49
CA LEU A 256 -1.42 -2.43 12.82
C LEU A 256 -2.16 -1.40 11.98
N ILE A 257 -2.41 -1.71 10.72
CA ILE A 257 -3.07 -0.80 9.77
C ILE A 257 -4.41 -1.38 9.34
N ASP A 258 -5.48 -0.66 9.63
CA ASP A 258 -6.81 -0.99 9.12
C ASP A 258 -7.01 -0.35 7.74
N LEU A 259 -7.16 -1.18 6.71
CA LEU A 259 -7.50 -0.76 5.35
C LEU A 259 -8.99 -1.00 5.02
N GLY A 260 -9.74 -1.63 5.92
CA GLY A 260 -11.12 -2.01 5.65
C GLY A 260 -11.23 -2.88 4.41
N ARG A 261 -11.93 -2.38 3.37
CA ARG A 261 -12.11 -3.08 2.08
C ARG A 261 -11.38 -2.42 0.91
N SER A 262 -10.42 -1.56 1.18
CA SER A 262 -9.80 -0.74 0.13
C SER A 262 -8.68 -1.49 -0.60
N LEU A 263 -8.80 -1.55 -1.94
CA LEU A 263 -7.72 -1.85 -2.88
C LEU A 263 -7.55 -0.64 -3.79
N SER A 264 -6.84 0.37 -3.32
CA SER A 264 -6.64 1.65 -3.99
C SER A 264 -5.15 1.90 -4.26
N ARG A 265 -4.84 3.01 -4.93
CA ARG A 265 -3.47 3.49 -5.09
C ARG A 265 -2.79 3.82 -3.75
N ILE A 266 -3.58 4.08 -2.71
CA ILE A 266 -3.09 4.31 -1.34
C ILE A 266 -2.76 3.00 -0.64
N SER A 267 -3.69 2.04 -0.67
CA SER A 267 -3.60 0.81 0.11
C SER A 267 -2.64 -0.23 -0.48
N LEU A 268 -2.51 -0.31 -1.82
CA LEU A 268 -1.67 -1.32 -2.45
C LEU A 268 -0.19 -1.23 -2.05
N PRO A 269 0.49 -0.06 -2.05
CA PRO A 269 1.86 0.04 -1.55
C PRO A 269 1.98 -0.39 -0.08
N VAL A 270 1.02 -0.01 0.77
CA VAL A 270 1.00 -0.37 2.19
C VAL A 270 0.91 -1.90 2.38
N ILE A 271 0.04 -2.57 1.59
CA ILE A 271 -0.09 -4.03 1.59
C ILE A 271 1.24 -4.70 1.18
N LEU A 272 1.87 -4.22 0.12
CA LEU A 272 3.11 -4.81 -0.41
C LEU A 272 4.31 -4.59 0.52
N GLU A 273 4.35 -3.48 1.26
CA GLU A 273 5.39 -3.17 2.26
C GLU A 273 5.16 -3.86 3.61
N SER A 274 3.95 -4.35 3.92
CA SER A 274 3.64 -4.96 5.23
C SER A 274 4.43 -6.26 5.45
N ASP A 275 4.67 -6.61 6.71
CA ASP A 275 5.31 -7.88 7.09
C ASP A 275 4.29 -9.02 7.10
N LEU A 276 3.00 -8.70 7.37
CA LEU A 276 1.89 -9.64 7.36
C LEU A 276 0.60 -8.94 6.91
N VAL A 277 -0.25 -9.65 6.17
CA VAL A 277 -1.61 -9.25 5.79
C VAL A 277 -2.62 -10.17 6.46
N ALA A 278 -3.35 -9.66 7.44
CA ALA A 278 -4.51 -10.33 8.02
C ALA A 278 -5.71 -10.14 7.07
N LEU A 279 -6.08 -11.19 6.34
CA LEU A 279 -7.21 -11.18 5.42
C LEU A 279 -8.48 -11.64 6.16
N ILE A 280 -9.40 -10.71 6.40
CA ILE A 280 -10.61 -10.96 7.18
C ILE A 280 -11.75 -11.42 6.28
N LEU A 281 -12.30 -12.58 6.62
CA LEU A 281 -13.34 -13.30 5.87
C LEU A 281 -14.61 -13.44 6.71
N SER A 282 -15.76 -13.57 6.08
CA SER A 282 -16.98 -14.07 6.68
C SER A 282 -17.38 -15.39 6.01
N ALA A 283 -18.12 -16.23 6.71
CA ALA A 283 -18.54 -17.55 6.24
C ALA A 283 -19.70 -17.48 5.21
N ASP A 284 -19.67 -16.51 4.30
CA ASP A 284 -20.63 -16.38 3.20
C ASP A 284 -19.96 -16.45 1.84
N LEU A 285 -20.65 -17.03 0.86
CA LEU A 285 -20.13 -17.27 -0.48
C LEU A 285 -19.63 -15.98 -1.17
N SER A 286 -20.33 -14.86 -0.99
CA SER A 286 -19.97 -13.61 -1.66
C SER A 286 -18.66 -13.04 -1.11
N THR A 287 -18.45 -13.09 0.20
CA THR A 287 -17.21 -12.63 0.82
C THR A 287 -16.04 -13.50 0.37
N ILE A 288 -16.18 -14.84 0.39
CA ILE A 288 -15.10 -15.75 -0.02
C ILE A 288 -14.76 -15.56 -1.51
N THR A 289 -15.78 -15.45 -2.38
CA THR A 289 -15.55 -15.22 -3.82
C THR A 289 -14.84 -13.88 -4.11
N LEU A 290 -15.23 -12.81 -3.41
CA LEU A 290 -14.55 -11.52 -3.54
C LEU A 290 -13.12 -11.58 -2.98
N SER A 291 -12.93 -12.24 -1.84
CA SER A 291 -11.59 -12.40 -1.24
C SER A 291 -10.66 -13.21 -2.14
N ARG A 292 -11.17 -14.21 -2.87
CA ARG A 292 -10.40 -14.92 -3.89
C ARG A 292 -9.90 -13.96 -4.97
N LYS A 293 -10.76 -13.09 -5.51
CA LYS A 293 -10.37 -12.09 -6.52
C LYS A 293 -9.33 -11.11 -5.99
N VAL A 294 -9.47 -10.68 -4.73
CA VAL A 294 -8.48 -9.82 -4.06
C VAL A 294 -7.15 -10.54 -3.94
N TRP A 295 -7.16 -11.80 -3.50
CA TRP A 295 -5.96 -12.61 -3.36
C TRP A 295 -5.26 -12.82 -4.70
N ASP A 296 -5.99 -13.25 -5.74
CA ASP A 296 -5.44 -13.44 -7.08
C ASP A 296 -4.78 -12.17 -7.61
N TYR A 297 -5.42 -11.00 -7.37
CA TYR A 297 -4.84 -9.71 -7.74
C TYR A 297 -3.55 -9.39 -6.96
N LEU A 298 -3.54 -9.58 -5.65
CA LEU A 298 -2.36 -9.32 -4.81
C LEU A 298 -1.19 -10.23 -5.17
N GLN A 299 -1.45 -11.48 -5.53
CA GLN A 299 -0.43 -12.38 -6.06
C GLN A 299 0.22 -11.84 -7.34
N THR A 300 -0.58 -11.29 -8.28
CA THR A 300 -0.02 -10.66 -9.50
C THR A 300 0.84 -9.43 -9.19
N LYS A 301 0.71 -8.86 -7.99
CA LYS A 301 1.53 -7.73 -7.50
C LYS A 301 2.71 -8.19 -6.63
N GLY A 302 2.97 -9.49 -6.54
CA GLY A 302 4.12 -10.05 -5.84
C GLY A 302 3.91 -10.33 -4.34
N LEU A 303 2.66 -10.25 -3.82
CA LEU A 303 2.41 -10.65 -2.44
C LEU A 303 2.57 -12.17 -2.29
N GLN A 304 3.47 -12.59 -1.42
CA GLN A 304 3.76 -14.00 -1.17
C GLN A 304 2.73 -14.63 -0.23
N HIS A 305 2.42 -15.90 -0.46
CA HIS A 305 1.47 -16.68 0.34
C HIS A 305 1.79 -16.69 1.85
N GLN A 306 3.08 -16.78 2.21
CA GLN A 306 3.55 -16.83 3.59
C GLN A 306 3.26 -15.54 4.38
N ARG A 307 3.01 -14.44 3.67
CA ARG A 307 2.69 -13.13 4.25
C ARG A 307 1.19 -12.88 4.39
N VAL A 308 0.34 -13.88 4.13
CA VAL A 308 -1.11 -13.74 4.26
C VAL A 308 -1.62 -14.65 5.37
N TYR A 309 -2.38 -14.08 6.29
CA TYR A 309 -3.02 -14.75 7.41
C TYR A 309 -4.54 -14.65 7.31
N PRO A 310 -5.23 -15.60 6.65
CA PRO A 310 -6.68 -15.57 6.50
C PRO A 310 -7.36 -15.92 7.82
N ILE A 311 -8.29 -15.05 8.25
CA ILE A 311 -9.11 -15.20 9.46
C ILE A 311 -10.57 -15.31 9.06
N LEU A 312 -11.22 -16.43 9.35
CA LEU A 312 -12.65 -16.61 9.19
C LEU A 312 -13.36 -16.12 10.44
N ASN A 313 -14.00 -14.96 10.33
CA ASN A 313 -14.67 -14.28 11.45
C ASN A 313 -16.18 -14.57 11.45
N ARG A 314 -16.81 -14.47 12.62
CA ARG A 314 -18.24 -14.63 12.84
C ARG A 314 -18.79 -15.97 12.34
N VAL A 315 -18.10 -17.05 12.67
CA VAL A 315 -18.57 -18.39 12.31
C VAL A 315 -19.79 -18.73 13.16
N VAL A 316 -20.92 -18.90 12.49
CA VAL A 316 -22.21 -19.35 13.07
C VAL A 316 -22.50 -20.75 12.53
N GLY A 317 -22.59 -21.73 13.41
CA GLY A 317 -23.11 -23.07 13.16
C GLY A 317 -23.15 -23.58 11.71
N PRO A 318 -24.13 -24.40 11.35
CA PRO A 318 -24.21 -25.01 10.00
C PRO A 318 -24.76 -24.07 8.90
N GLU A 319 -25.18 -22.85 9.23
CA GLU A 319 -25.81 -21.93 8.26
C GLU A 319 -24.83 -21.23 7.32
N GLY A 320 -23.52 -21.24 7.64
CA GLY A 320 -22.46 -20.64 6.82
C GLY A 320 -21.66 -21.69 6.05
N LEU A 321 -20.72 -21.21 5.24
CA LEU A 321 -19.73 -22.08 4.61
C LEU A 321 -18.86 -22.75 5.69
N SER A 322 -18.63 -24.05 5.54
CA SER A 322 -17.62 -24.73 6.38
C SER A 322 -16.22 -24.14 6.12
N LYS A 323 -15.32 -24.29 7.10
CA LYS A 323 -13.92 -23.89 6.92
C LYS A 323 -13.31 -24.52 5.66
N SER A 324 -13.53 -25.82 5.44
CA SER A 324 -12.99 -26.57 4.29
C SER A 324 -13.56 -26.09 2.94
N ASP A 325 -14.85 -25.73 2.89
CA ASP A 325 -15.46 -25.17 1.69
C ASP A 325 -14.92 -23.76 1.40
N ALA A 326 -14.78 -22.93 2.44
CA ALA A 326 -14.20 -21.62 2.33
C ALA A 326 -12.74 -21.68 1.83
N GLU A 327 -11.91 -22.58 2.37
CA GLU A 327 -10.52 -22.81 1.92
C GLU A 327 -10.44 -23.24 0.47
N ARG A 328 -11.29 -24.18 0.05
CA ARG A 328 -11.36 -24.66 -1.35
C ARG A 328 -11.70 -23.51 -2.31
N LEU A 329 -12.68 -22.69 -1.98
CA LEU A 329 -13.11 -21.55 -2.80
C LEU A 329 -12.09 -20.41 -2.80
N LEU A 330 -11.50 -20.13 -1.66
CA LEU A 330 -10.50 -19.07 -1.50
C LEU A 330 -9.16 -19.43 -2.14
N GLY A 331 -8.79 -20.72 -2.13
CA GLY A 331 -7.48 -21.20 -2.56
C GLY A 331 -6.36 -20.86 -1.57
N LEU A 332 -6.70 -20.61 -0.31
CA LEU A 332 -5.81 -20.36 0.82
C LEU A 332 -6.28 -21.17 2.02
N GLN A 333 -5.33 -21.65 2.83
CA GLN A 333 -5.65 -22.24 4.13
C GLN A 333 -6.08 -21.15 5.11
N ILE A 334 -7.20 -21.34 5.80
CA ILE A 334 -7.68 -20.44 6.86
C ILE A 334 -6.91 -20.75 8.13
N GLN A 335 -6.16 -19.77 8.60
CA GLN A 335 -5.25 -19.93 9.75
C GLN A 335 -5.99 -19.83 11.09
N ALA A 336 -7.03 -19.00 11.15
CA ALA A 336 -7.82 -18.81 12.36
C ALA A 336 -9.32 -18.76 12.07
N THR A 337 -10.10 -19.19 13.06
CA THR A 337 -11.56 -19.12 13.01
C THR A 337 -12.05 -18.46 14.30
N ILE A 338 -12.81 -17.37 14.18
CA ILE A 338 -13.37 -16.65 15.32
C ILE A 338 -14.88 -16.89 15.33
N PRO A 339 -15.44 -17.45 16.40
CA PRO A 339 -16.86 -17.71 16.50
C PRO A 339 -17.66 -16.40 16.59
N TYR A 340 -18.94 -16.47 16.27
CA TYR A 340 -19.85 -15.34 16.42
C TYR A 340 -20.12 -15.06 17.91
N MET A 341 -19.87 -13.82 18.32
CA MET A 341 -19.95 -13.39 19.73
C MET A 341 -21.33 -12.88 20.14
N MET A 342 -22.40 -13.20 19.40
CA MET A 342 -23.80 -12.88 19.71
C MET A 342 -24.11 -11.40 20.05
N GLY A 343 -23.29 -10.47 19.78
CA GLY A 343 -23.46 -9.07 20.19
C GLY A 343 -22.42 -8.58 21.20
N ASN A 344 -21.65 -9.49 21.81
CA ASN A 344 -20.62 -9.13 22.79
C ASN A 344 -19.57 -8.17 22.22
N MET A 345 -19.16 -8.36 20.96
CA MET A 345 -18.28 -7.43 20.26
C MET A 345 -18.93 -6.04 20.10
N THR A 346 -20.21 -6.00 19.73
CA THR A 346 -20.97 -4.74 19.60
C THR A 346 -21.11 -4.04 20.94
N LEU A 347 -21.41 -4.80 22.01
CA LEU A 347 -21.51 -4.25 23.35
C LEU A 347 -20.18 -3.66 23.83
N SER A 348 -19.08 -4.38 23.61
CA SER A 348 -17.74 -3.92 23.96
C SER A 348 -17.37 -2.64 23.17
N ASN A 349 -17.62 -2.62 21.86
CA ASN A 349 -17.40 -1.42 21.04
C ASN A 349 -18.23 -0.23 21.49
N ASN A 350 -19.52 -0.43 21.86
CA ASN A 350 -20.39 0.65 22.35
C ASN A 350 -19.96 1.21 23.71
N GLN A 351 -19.22 0.44 24.48
CA GLN A 351 -18.65 0.85 25.77
C GLN A 351 -17.18 1.31 25.64
N HIS A 352 -16.63 1.33 24.42
CA HIS A 352 -15.24 1.65 24.15
C HIS A 352 -14.23 0.79 24.93
N LEU A 353 -14.59 -0.48 25.18
CA LEU A 353 -13.79 -1.42 25.94
C LEU A 353 -13.30 -2.58 25.06
N PRO A 354 -12.04 -3.01 25.22
CA PRO A 354 -11.57 -4.24 24.59
C PRO A 354 -12.36 -5.47 25.05
N VAL A 355 -12.67 -6.37 24.12
CA VAL A 355 -13.41 -7.61 24.42
C VAL A 355 -12.72 -8.45 25.51
N ALA A 356 -11.40 -8.58 25.44
CA ALA A 356 -10.62 -9.35 26.42
C ALA A 356 -10.69 -8.77 27.85
N ARG A 357 -10.88 -7.44 28.00
CA ARG A 357 -11.09 -6.80 29.32
C ARG A 357 -12.54 -6.88 29.78
N HIS A 358 -13.47 -6.73 28.84
CA HIS A 358 -14.90 -6.73 29.15
C HIS A 358 -15.43 -8.15 29.43
N LEU A 359 -14.99 -9.14 28.63
CA LEU A 359 -15.48 -10.51 28.64
C LEU A 359 -14.30 -11.52 28.60
N PRO A 360 -13.44 -11.56 29.62
CA PRO A 360 -12.18 -12.30 29.58
C PRO A 360 -12.37 -13.83 29.45
N ASN A 361 -13.53 -14.37 29.84
CA ASN A 361 -13.82 -15.79 29.77
C ASN A 361 -14.65 -16.20 28.54
N ASP A 362 -14.93 -15.26 27.63
CA ASP A 362 -15.62 -15.57 26.37
C ASP A 362 -14.69 -16.38 25.45
N THR A 363 -15.23 -17.45 24.85
CA THR A 363 -14.44 -18.30 23.93
C THR A 363 -13.80 -17.52 22.82
N ALA A 364 -14.49 -16.51 22.27
CA ALA A 364 -13.93 -15.69 21.22
C ALA A 364 -12.84 -14.74 21.75
N ALA A 365 -12.92 -14.27 23.00
CA ALA A 365 -11.84 -13.52 23.62
C ALA A 365 -10.55 -14.36 23.71
N LEU A 366 -10.68 -15.65 24.10
CA LEU A 366 -9.55 -16.59 24.12
C LEU A 366 -8.99 -16.85 22.70
N MET A 367 -9.87 -16.94 21.71
CA MET A 367 -9.44 -17.08 20.30
C MET A 367 -8.73 -15.83 19.80
N LEU A 368 -9.20 -14.63 20.15
CA LEU A 368 -8.51 -13.38 19.82
C LEU A 368 -7.10 -13.32 20.42
N ASP A 369 -6.93 -13.82 21.63
CA ASP A 369 -5.61 -13.90 22.27
C ASP A 369 -4.67 -14.86 21.52
N GLN A 370 -5.16 -16.04 21.11
CA GLN A 370 -4.38 -16.95 20.26
C GLN A 370 -4.00 -16.32 18.92
N VAL A 371 -4.96 -15.67 18.24
CA VAL A 371 -4.74 -15.00 16.96
C VAL A 371 -3.71 -13.86 17.11
N SER A 372 -3.75 -13.11 18.20
CA SER A 372 -2.80 -12.04 18.47
C SER A 372 -1.35 -12.55 18.59
N ARG A 373 -1.16 -13.68 19.26
CA ARG A 373 0.16 -14.36 19.36
C ARG A 373 0.65 -14.83 17.99
N ASP A 374 -0.24 -15.43 17.19
CA ASP A 374 0.10 -15.92 15.86
C ASP A 374 0.47 -14.77 14.93
N ILE A 375 -0.29 -13.67 14.92
CA ILE A 375 0.01 -12.48 14.13
C ILE A 375 1.40 -11.92 14.47
N LEU A 376 1.72 -11.73 15.75
CA LEU A 376 3.02 -11.21 16.16
C LEU A 376 4.16 -12.15 15.74
N ARG A 377 3.99 -13.46 15.95
CA ARG A 377 4.98 -14.48 15.55
C ARG A 377 5.21 -14.50 14.04
N LEU A 378 4.13 -14.51 13.24
CA LEU A 378 4.20 -14.57 11.78
C LEU A 378 4.74 -13.27 11.17
N ALA A 379 4.36 -12.11 11.71
CA ALA A 379 4.93 -10.83 11.29
C ALA A 379 6.46 -10.78 11.49
N ARG A 380 6.96 -11.32 12.60
CA ARG A 380 8.41 -11.47 12.84
C ARG A 380 9.07 -12.41 11.82
N GLN A 381 8.41 -13.52 11.45
CA GLN A 381 8.91 -14.46 10.44
C GLN A 381 8.84 -13.91 9.01
N GLY A 382 7.80 -13.17 8.66
CA GLY A 382 7.64 -12.55 7.33
C GLY A 382 8.65 -11.47 7.04
N ARG A 383 9.42 -11.06 8.06
CA ARG A 383 10.49 -10.07 7.97
C ARG A 383 11.87 -10.71 7.70
N SER A 384 12.07 -11.95 8.11
CA SER A 384 13.30 -12.73 7.85
C SER A 384 13.30 -13.33 6.46
#